data_c4c1de04ffe2b32c4d65a300b7b4181b
#
_entry.id   c4c1de04ffe2b32c4d65a300b7b4181b
#
_cell.length_a   1.000
_cell.length_b   1.000
_cell.length_c   1.000
_cell.angle_alpha   90.00
_cell.angle_beta   90.00
_cell.angle_gamma   90.00
#
_symmetry.space_group_name_H-M   'P 1'
#
loop_
_entity.id
_entity.type
_entity.pdbx_description
1 polymer ?
#
loop_
_entity_poly.entity_id
_entity_poly.type
_entity_poly.pdbx_seq_one_letter_code
_entity_poly.pdbx_strand_id
1 'polypeptide(L)'
;MEITSAVDLIVFAGQSNMAGRGDAEDAPECLPGAGYEYKAVSAPEDLIPIQEPFGLHEDRANGLSDWTEDGGTKRSGSMVTALVKEYYRQRGHVVIGVSASKGGTSTEQWKKSYISDAVSRLESAKCYLSDHQIAVRDIYVVWCQGETDGDHQVTKEIYKKNTQDLMEQFKKAGASHVFLVQIGHFNYLLHGEKGKAWDKRYEVIRQAQKELCRENGFFTLAASFEPYLTLMRDSYHYFQQAYDEVGTACGKIMEEYKA
;
A
#
# COMPACT_ATOMS: atom_id res chain seq x y z
N MET A 1 0.83 16.12 21.71
CA MET A 1 0.68 14.65 21.95
C MET A 1 2.07 14.08 22.13
N GLU A 2 2.32 13.29 23.15
CA GLU A 2 3.67 12.78 23.44
C GLU A 2 3.74 11.30 23.04
N ILE A 3 4.47 11.00 21.96
CA ILE A 3 4.81 9.63 21.58
C ILE A 3 6.05 9.25 22.36
N THR A 4 5.90 8.43 23.40
CA THR A 4 6.98 8.06 24.34
C THR A 4 7.68 6.75 24.01
N SER A 5 7.13 5.96 23.08
CA SER A 5 7.71 4.69 22.62
C SER A 5 8.26 4.80 21.21
N ALA A 6 9.20 3.91 20.86
CA ALA A 6 9.64 3.79 19.48
C ALA A 6 8.48 3.37 18.57
N VAL A 7 8.44 3.96 17.36
CA VAL A 7 7.39 3.75 16.36
C VAL A 7 7.87 2.89 15.20
N ASP A 8 6.96 2.27 14.47
CA ASP A 8 7.25 1.65 13.19
C ASP A 8 6.80 2.60 12.07
N LEU A 9 7.72 2.92 11.16
CA LEU A 9 7.47 3.79 10.02
C LEU A 9 7.08 2.95 8.81
N ILE A 10 5.86 3.12 8.29
CA ILE A 10 5.32 2.30 7.21
C ILE A 10 4.96 3.15 6.00
N VAL A 11 5.60 2.84 4.86
CA VAL A 11 5.23 3.43 3.58
C VAL A 11 4.17 2.55 2.91
N PHE A 12 2.98 3.09 2.71
CA PHE A 12 1.89 2.45 1.98
C PHE A 12 1.97 2.83 0.51
N ALA A 13 2.56 1.94 -0.30
CA ALA A 13 2.92 2.20 -1.69
C ALA A 13 2.24 1.25 -2.67
N GLY A 14 1.93 1.72 -3.86
CA GLY A 14 1.27 0.91 -4.88
C GLY A 14 0.31 1.69 -5.76
N GLN A 15 -0.76 1.02 -6.21
CA GLN A 15 -1.73 1.67 -7.09
C GLN A 15 -3.12 1.84 -6.44
N SER A 16 -4.20 1.80 -7.22
CA SER A 16 -5.54 2.18 -6.75
C SER A 16 -6.05 1.36 -5.57
N ASN A 17 -5.75 0.06 -5.50
CA ASN A 17 -6.15 -0.78 -4.36
C ASN A 17 -5.32 -0.51 -3.09
N MET A 18 -4.18 0.17 -3.19
CA MET A 18 -3.49 0.74 -2.03
C MET A 18 -4.03 2.13 -1.68
N ALA A 19 -4.35 2.97 -2.69
CA ALA A 19 -4.91 4.29 -2.48
C ALA A 19 -6.32 4.27 -1.85
N GLY A 20 -7.02 3.14 -1.99
CA GLY A 20 -8.39 2.95 -1.53
C GLY A 20 -9.44 3.36 -2.57
N ARG A 21 -10.43 2.47 -2.78
CA ARG A 21 -11.59 2.65 -3.66
C ARG A 21 -12.87 2.09 -3.02
N GLY A 22 -12.77 1.65 -1.76
CA GLY A 22 -13.92 1.26 -0.96
C GLY A 22 -14.72 2.47 -0.47
N ASP A 23 -15.54 2.29 0.50
CA ASP A 23 -16.37 3.33 1.08
C ASP A 23 -15.75 3.75 2.43
N ALA A 24 -15.21 4.98 2.50
CA ALA A 24 -14.46 5.46 3.66
C ALA A 24 -15.31 5.49 4.96
N GLU A 25 -16.63 5.71 4.81
CA GLU A 25 -17.56 5.73 5.94
C GLU A 25 -17.80 4.34 6.55
N ASP A 26 -17.59 3.28 5.75
CA ASP A 26 -17.71 1.88 6.20
C ASP A 26 -16.41 1.30 6.75
N ALA A 27 -15.29 2.02 6.60
CA ALA A 27 -13.98 1.57 7.07
C ALA A 27 -13.91 1.59 8.61
N PRO A 28 -13.18 0.63 9.23
CA PRO A 28 -13.05 0.62 10.68
C PRO A 28 -12.21 1.81 11.16
N GLU A 29 -12.63 2.43 12.24
CA GLU A 29 -11.80 3.42 12.91
C GLU A 29 -10.50 2.80 13.45
N CYS A 30 -9.41 3.53 13.29
CA CYS A 30 -8.16 3.20 13.94
C CYS A 30 -8.29 3.37 15.46
N LEU A 31 -7.64 2.50 16.24
CA LEU A 31 -7.66 2.67 17.70
C LEU A 31 -6.95 3.97 18.09
N PRO A 32 -7.45 4.71 19.08
CA PRO A 32 -6.79 5.93 19.57
C PRO A 32 -5.33 5.66 19.93
N GLY A 33 -4.43 6.43 19.35
CA GLY A 33 -2.99 6.28 19.57
C GLY A 33 -2.30 5.14 18.82
N ALA A 34 -3.03 4.33 18.05
CA ALA A 34 -2.44 3.20 17.31
C ALA A 34 -1.61 3.63 16.10
N GLY A 35 -1.96 4.74 15.46
CA GLY A 35 -1.22 5.20 14.30
C GLY A 35 -1.52 6.64 13.92
N TYR A 36 -0.52 7.24 13.27
CA TYR A 36 -0.58 8.60 12.75
C TYR A 36 -0.11 8.62 11.32
N GLU A 37 -0.72 9.45 10.50
CA GLU A 37 -0.27 9.75 9.15
C GLU A 37 0.70 10.92 9.19
N TYR A 38 1.88 10.73 8.60
CA TYR A 38 2.76 11.82 8.22
C TYR A 38 2.41 12.28 6.81
N LYS A 39 1.91 13.51 6.71
CA LYS A 39 1.48 14.11 5.45
C LYS A 39 2.62 14.92 4.81
N ALA A 40 3.46 14.24 4.03
CA ALA A 40 4.65 14.80 3.42
C ALA A 40 4.40 15.99 2.45
N VAL A 41 3.16 16.18 2.01
CA VAL A 41 2.79 17.22 1.03
C VAL A 41 1.92 18.30 1.67
N SER A 42 0.85 17.91 2.35
CA SER A 42 -0.18 18.84 2.81
C SER A 42 0.00 19.33 4.24
N ALA A 43 0.72 18.61 5.10
CA ALA A 43 0.96 18.99 6.49
C ALA A 43 2.27 18.37 7.03
N PRO A 44 3.45 18.74 6.47
CA PRO A 44 4.74 18.14 6.85
C PRO A 44 5.21 18.49 8.27
N GLU A 45 4.53 19.41 8.93
CA GLU A 45 4.82 19.86 10.30
C GLU A 45 4.10 19.04 11.37
N ASP A 46 3.17 18.14 10.99
CA ASP A 46 2.26 17.49 11.93
C ASP A 46 2.14 15.98 11.70
N LEU A 47 1.80 15.26 12.79
CA LEU A 47 1.27 13.90 12.73
C LEU A 47 -0.23 13.92 12.99
N ILE A 48 -1.01 13.39 12.05
CA ILE A 48 -2.47 13.37 12.10
C ILE A 48 -2.92 11.93 12.39
N PRO A 49 -3.89 11.68 13.32
CA PRO A 49 -4.40 10.33 13.51
C PRO A 49 -4.80 9.67 12.17
N ILE A 50 -4.42 8.42 11.96
CA ILE A 50 -4.79 7.68 10.74
C ILE A 50 -6.30 7.53 10.67
N GLN A 51 -6.84 7.95 9.54
CA GLN A 51 -8.26 7.83 9.17
C GLN A 51 -8.42 7.65 7.67
N GLU A 52 -9.58 7.17 7.24
CA GLU A 52 -9.93 7.14 5.81
C GLU A 52 -10.62 8.45 5.38
N PRO A 53 -10.41 8.91 4.14
CA PRO A 53 -9.47 8.37 3.14
C PRO A 53 -8.02 8.60 3.51
N PHE A 54 -7.22 7.52 3.60
CA PHE A 54 -5.78 7.64 3.86
C PHE A 54 -5.04 8.28 2.68
N GLY A 55 -4.13 9.20 2.95
CA GLY A 55 -3.40 9.95 1.92
C GLY A 55 -4.20 11.10 1.29
N LEU A 56 -5.30 11.51 1.93
CA LEU A 56 -6.09 12.65 1.47
C LEU A 56 -5.24 13.93 1.45
N HIS A 57 -5.23 14.64 0.32
CA HIS A 57 -4.43 15.82 0.02
C HIS A 57 -2.92 15.58 -0.14
N GLU A 58 -2.49 14.33 -0.27
CA GLU A 58 -1.09 13.96 -0.48
C GLU A 58 -0.69 13.88 -1.96
N ASP A 59 -1.38 14.58 -2.83
CA ASP A 59 -1.17 14.57 -4.27
C ASP A 59 -0.15 15.63 -4.72
N ARG A 60 0.81 15.23 -5.59
CA ARG A 60 1.78 16.13 -6.25
C ARG A 60 1.59 16.13 -7.75
N ALA A 61 1.52 17.30 -8.37
CA ALA A 61 1.30 17.45 -9.80
C ALA A 61 2.32 16.69 -10.67
N ASN A 62 3.59 16.65 -10.27
CA ASN A 62 4.67 15.97 -10.99
C ASN A 62 5.17 14.70 -10.28
N GLY A 63 4.32 14.07 -9.46
CA GLY A 63 4.66 12.90 -8.66
C GLY A 63 3.47 11.98 -8.45
N LEU A 64 3.41 11.41 -7.26
CA LEU A 64 2.28 10.59 -6.84
C LEU A 64 1.05 11.47 -6.68
N SER A 65 0.01 11.17 -7.46
CA SER A 65 -1.27 11.87 -7.44
C SER A 65 -2.39 10.94 -7.84
N ASP A 66 -3.56 11.15 -7.27
CA ASP A 66 -4.75 10.32 -7.53
C ASP A 66 -6.00 11.20 -7.69
N TRP A 67 -5.82 12.28 -8.45
CA TRP A 67 -6.86 13.27 -8.73
C TRP A 67 -7.94 12.74 -9.69
N THR A 68 -9.13 13.29 -9.55
CA THR A 68 -10.20 13.28 -10.56
C THR A 68 -9.94 14.39 -11.59
N GLU A 69 -10.63 14.33 -12.75
CA GLU A 69 -10.49 15.35 -13.80
C GLU A 69 -10.91 16.75 -13.36
N ASP A 70 -11.84 16.84 -12.41
CA ASP A 70 -12.31 18.10 -11.81
C ASP A 70 -11.46 18.59 -10.64
N GLY A 71 -10.32 17.96 -10.38
CA GLY A 71 -9.38 18.32 -9.31
C GLY A 71 -9.70 17.78 -7.93
N GLY A 72 -10.72 16.93 -7.80
CA GLY A 72 -11.00 16.17 -6.58
C GLY A 72 -10.03 15.01 -6.39
N THR A 73 -10.30 14.15 -5.41
CA THR A 73 -9.51 12.93 -5.16
C THR A 73 -10.28 11.67 -5.55
N LYS A 74 -9.54 10.65 -6.02
CA LYS A 74 -10.05 9.28 -6.20
C LYS A 74 -9.87 8.44 -4.94
N ARG A 75 -9.15 8.94 -3.92
CA ARG A 75 -8.94 8.24 -2.66
C ARG A 75 -10.25 8.11 -1.90
N SER A 76 -10.49 6.92 -1.39
CA SER A 76 -11.65 6.61 -0.55
C SER A 76 -11.24 5.55 0.48
N GLY A 77 -12.16 4.69 0.96
CA GLY A 77 -11.83 3.67 1.93
C GLY A 77 -10.76 2.70 1.44
N SER A 78 -9.76 2.45 2.27
CA SER A 78 -8.60 1.61 1.99
C SER A 78 -8.44 0.48 3.02
N MET A 79 -7.36 -0.29 2.92
CA MET A 79 -7.01 -1.33 3.88
C MET A 79 -6.21 -0.78 5.08
N VAL A 80 -5.82 0.49 5.08
CA VAL A 80 -4.80 1.02 6.00
C VAL A 80 -5.29 1.06 7.44
N THR A 81 -6.49 1.57 7.69
CA THR A 81 -7.05 1.64 9.06
C THR A 81 -7.23 0.26 9.69
N ALA A 82 -7.71 -0.73 8.92
CA ALA A 82 -7.86 -2.12 9.37
C ALA A 82 -6.49 -2.76 9.68
N LEU A 83 -5.48 -2.53 8.81
CA LEU A 83 -4.12 -3.03 9.00
C LEU A 83 -3.50 -2.45 10.27
N VAL A 84 -3.51 -1.14 10.41
CA VAL A 84 -2.88 -0.46 11.57
C VAL A 84 -3.57 -0.84 12.87
N LYS A 85 -4.91 -0.92 12.87
CA LYS A 85 -5.71 -1.38 14.02
C LYS A 85 -5.29 -2.78 14.47
N GLU A 86 -5.17 -3.73 13.54
CA GLU A 86 -4.82 -5.12 13.87
C GLU A 86 -3.35 -5.24 14.30
N TYR A 87 -2.42 -4.58 13.59
CA TYR A 87 -1.01 -4.55 13.95
C TYR A 87 -0.77 -4.01 15.35
N TYR A 88 -1.43 -2.88 15.68
CA TYR A 88 -1.35 -2.30 17.02
C TYR A 88 -1.94 -3.21 18.11
N ARG A 89 -3.09 -3.85 17.82
CA ARG A 89 -3.72 -4.79 18.78
C ARG A 89 -2.79 -5.93 19.19
N GLN A 90 -1.98 -6.40 18.28
CA GLN A 90 -1.10 -7.54 18.50
C GLN A 90 0.22 -7.13 19.19
N ARG A 91 0.80 -6.02 18.77
CA ARG A 91 2.14 -5.58 19.21
C ARG A 91 2.14 -4.40 20.18
N GLY A 92 1.12 -3.58 20.19
CA GLY A 92 1.14 -2.28 20.87
C GLY A 92 2.12 -1.28 20.24
N HIS A 93 2.58 -1.53 19.02
CA HIS A 93 3.52 -0.67 18.32
C HIS A 93 2.78 0.42 17.55
N VAL A 94 3.08 1.67 17.88
CA VAL A 94 2.52 2.82 17.17
C VAL A 94 3.07 2.88 15.76
N VAL A 95 2.19 3.10 14.79
CA VAL A 95 2.54 3.21 13.37
C VAL A 95 2.58 4.68 12.95
N ILE A 96 3.64 5.07 12.25
CA ILE A 96 3.64 6.29 11.44
C ILE A 96 3.49 5.88 9.98
N GLY A 97 2.32 6.19 9.40
CA GLY A 97 1.99 5.86 8.02
C GLY A 97 2.35 6.98 7.05
N VAL A 98 2.94 6.62 5.91
CA VAL A 98 3.26 7.54 4.81
C VAL A 98 2.54 7.07 3.55
N SER A 99 1.69 7.92 2.97
CA SER A 99 0.99 7.61 1.73
C SER A 99 1.88 7.81 0.52
N ALA A 100 2.03 6.77 -0.30
CA ALA A 100 2.81 6.77 -1.54
C ALA A 100 2.14 5.91 -2.62
N SER A 101 0.87 6.17 -2.93
CA SER A 101 0.11 5.38 -3.91
C SER A 101 -0.45 6.23 -5.05
N LYS A 102 -0.56 5.62 -6.25
CA LYS A 102 -1.12 6.25 -7.45
C LYS A 102 -1.85 5.22 -8.31
N GLY A 103 -3.16 5.44 -8.51
CA GLY A 103 -4.00 4.56 -9.33
C GLY A 103 -3.56 4.46 -10.79
N GLY A 104 -3.78 3.29 -11.41
CA GLY A 104 -3.53 3.05 -12.83
C GLY A 104 -2.06 3.07 -13.23
N THR A 105 -1.14 2.63 -12.37
CA THR A 105 0.30 2.71 -12.63
C THR A 105 0.97 1.34 -12.67
N SER A 106 1.80 1.11 -13.70
CA SER A 106 2.64 -0.08 -13.84
C SER A 106 3.98 0.06 -13.11
N THR A 107 4.66 -1.06 -12.87
CA THR A 107 6.02 -1.09 -12.31
C THR A 107 7.03 -0.29 -13.14
N GLU A 108 6.87 -0.28 -14.47
CA GLU A 108 7.71 0.52 -15.35
C GLU A 108 7.52 2.03 -15.16
N GLN A 109 6.26 2.47 -15.00
CA GLN A 109 5.94 3.88 -14.70
C GLN A 109 6.47 4.27 -13.32
N TRP A 110 6.38 3.37 -12.34
CA TRP A 110 6.95 3.56 -11.02
C TRP A 110 8.45 3.80 -11.08
N LYS A 111 9.20 3.00 -11.81
CA LYS A 111 10.66 3.16 -11.98
C LYS A 111 11.03 4.50 -12.62
N LYS A 112 10.24 4.97 -13.57
CA LYS A 112 10.55 6.19 -14.33
C LYS A 112 10.14 7.47 -13.61
N SER A 113 9.02 7.45 -12.89
CA SER A 113 8.34 8.69 -12.52
C SER A 113 7.97 8.81 -11.04
N TYR A 114 7.78 7.70 -10.29
CA TYR A 114 7.12 7.79 -8.97
C TYR A 114 7.99 7.36 -7.80
N ILE A 115 8.96 6.49 -8.02
CA ILE A 115 9.80 5.96 -6.93
C ILE A 115 10.56 7.07 -6.21
N SER A 116 11.05 8.08 -6.92
CA SER A 116 11.79 9.19 -6.30
C SER A 116 10.90 10.02 -5.36
N ASP A 117 9.63 10.27 -5.73
CA ASP A 117 8.68 10.95 -4.86
C ASP A 117 8.36 10.10 -3.63
N ALA A 118 8.11 8.80 -3.81
CA ALA A 118 7.82 7.89 -2.70
C ALA A 118 8.99 7.81 -1.69
N VAL A 119 10.22 7.70 -2.18
CA VAL A 119 11.42 7.70 -1.33
C VAL A 119 11.60 9.06 -0.65
N SER A 120 11.37 10.17 -1.35
CA SER A 120 11.42 11.51 -0.76
C SER A 120 10.43 11.69 0.39
N ARG A 121 9.23 11.11 0.30
CA ARG A 121 8.24 11.14 1.39
C ARG A 121 8.73 10.34 2.61
N LEU A 122 9.34 9.19 2.38
CA LEU A 122 9.96 8.40 3.46
C LEU A 122 11.07 9.18 4.15
N GLU A 123 11.99 9.80 3.38
CA GLU A 123 13.09 10.58 3.95
C GLU A 123 12.57 11.80 4.72
N SER A 124 11.52 12.46 4.22
CA SER A 124 10.87 13.58 4.91
C SER A 124 10.27 13.14 6.25
N ALA A 125 9.61 11.98 6.29
CA ALA A 125 9.07 11.42 7.53
C ALA A 125 10.19 11.07 8.54
N LYS A 126 11.30 10.50 8.08
CA LYS A 126 12.47 10.21 8.93
C LYS A 126 13.07 11.48 9.53
N CYS A 127 13.20 12.54 8.72
CA CYS A 127 13.67 13.83 9.22
C CYS A 127 12.74 14.39 10.29
N TYR A 128 11.42 14.42 10.01
CA TYR A 128 10.42 14.86 10.98
C TYR A 128 10.53 14.11 12.31
N LEU A 129 10.58 12.77 12.26
CA LEU A 129 10.67 11.94 13.48
C LEU A 129 11.96 12.20 14.25
N SER A 130 13.09 12.37 13.54
CA SER A 130 14.38 12.72 14.14
C SER A 130 14.35 14.08 14.84
N ASP A 131 13.81 15.11 14.18
CA ASP A 131 13.72 16.46 14.69
C ASP A 131 12.83 16.55 15.95
N HIS A 132 11.83 15.68 16.03
CA HIS A 132 10.92 15.55 17.18
C HIS A 132 11.38 14.52 18.22
N GLN A 133 12.58 13.95 18.06
CA GLN A 133 13.17 12.95 18.97
C GLN A 133 12.29 11.69 19.14
N ILE A 134 11.52 11.34 18.10
CA ILE A 134 10.72 10.11 18.06
C ILE A 134 11.59 8.99 17.48
N ALA A 135 11.89 7.98 18.29
CA ALA A 135 12.67 6.83 17.87
C ALA A 135 11.91 5.96 16.86
N VAL A 136 12.55 5.61 15.76
CA VAL A 136 12.04 4.64 14.79
C VAL A 136 12.62 3.27 15.12
N ARG A 137 11.75 2.25 15.25
CA ARG A 137 12.15 0.86 15.49
C ARG A 137 12.47 0.17 14.16
N ASP A 138 11.47 0.15 13.30
CA ASP A 138 11.56 -0.48 11.98
C ASP A 138 10.97 0.41 10.90
N ILE A 139 11.43 0.22 9.66
CA ILE A 139 10.89 0.89 8.47
C ILE A 139 10.40 -0.18 7.51
N TYR A 140 9.11 -0.20 7.23
CA TYR A 140 8.48 -1.16 6.35
C TYR A 140 7.86 -0.52 5.12
N VAL A 141 7.73 -1.31 4.06
CA VAL A 141 6.90 -0.96 2.90
C VAL A 141 5.77 -1.96 2.79
N VAL A 142 4.53 -1.48 2.72
CA VAL A 142 3.38 -2.29 2.30
C VAL A 142 3.13 -1.98 0.83
N TRP A 143 3.30 -2.99 -0.03
CA TRP A 143 3.23 -2.85 -1.48
C TRP A 143 2.01 -3.57 -2.06
N CYS A 144 1.08 -2.82 -2.69
CA CYS A 144 -0.09 -3.34 -3.38
C CYS A 144 -0.19 -2.74 -4.79
N GLN A 145 0.29 -3.49 -5.79
CA GLN A 145 0.34 -3.04 -7.19
C GLN A 145 0.45 -4.27 -8.11
N GLY A 146 -0.06 -4.20 -9.34
CA GLY A 146 0.12 -5.26 -10.33
C GLY A 146 -0.98 -5.32 -11.40
N GLU A 147 -2.15 -4.74 -11.16
CA GLU A 147 -3.29 -4.79 -12.08
C GLU A 147 -2.93 -4.15 -13.43
N THR A 148 -2.30 -2.98 -13.41
CA THR A 148 -1.85 -2.30 -14.65
C THR A 148 -0.77 -3.08 -15.39
N ASP A 149 0.11 -3.79 -14.68
CA ASP A 149 1.07 -4.70 -15.31
C ASP A 149 0.37 -5.89 -15.96
N GLY A 150 -0.69 -6.43 -15.33
CA GLY A 150 -1.57 -7.43 -15.93
C GLY A 150 -2.24 -6.92 -17.20
N ASP A 151 -2.82 -5.73 -17.17
CA ASP A 151 -3.43 -5.10 -18.35
C ASP A 151 -2.41 -4.94 -19.52
N HIS A 152 -1.20 -4.55 -19.19
CA HIS A 152 -0.10 -4.40 -20.16
C HIS A 152 0.56 -5.72 -20.56
N GLN A 153 0.10 -6.88 -20.04
CA GLN A 153 0.66 -8.20 -20.31
C GLN A 153 2.16 -8.30 -20.01
N VAL A 154 2.59 -7.64 -18.93
CA VAL A 154 3.97 -7.70 -18.47
C VAL A 154 4.31 -9.14 -18.08
N THR A 155 5.46 -9.63 -18.51
CA THR A 155 5.89 -11.00 -18.16
C THR A 155 6.26 -11.10 -16.69
N LYS A 156 6.20 -12.30 -16.17
CA LYS A 156 6.55 -12.62 -14.78
C LYS A 156 7.95 -12.13 -14.41
N GLU A 157 8.93 -12.37 -15.28
CA GLU A 157 10.33 -11.99 -15.07
C GLU A 157 10.52 -10.48 -15.02
N ILE A 158 9.84 -9.75 -15.92
CA ILE A 158 9.90 -8.28 -15.96
C ILE A 158 9.24 -7.69 -14.70
N TYR A 159 8.06 -8.20 -14.30
CA TYR A 159 7.38 -7.74 -13.11
C TYR A 159 8.25 -7.96 -11.86
N LYS A 160 8.79 -9.17 -11.67
CA LYS A 160 9.68 -9.50 -10.53
C LYS A 160 10.88 -8.58 -10.50
N LYS A 161 11.58 -8.44 -11.64
CA LYS A 161 12.77 -7.57 -11.74
C LYS A 161 12.43 -6.12 -11.41
N ASN A 162 11.37 -5.58 -12.00
CA ASN A 162 10.98 -4.20 -11.76
C ASN A 162 10.61 -3.95 -10.30
N THR A 163 9.86 -4.87 -9.68
CA THR A 163 9.49 -4.77 -8.27
C THR A 163 10.73 -4.83 -7.36
N GLN A 164 11.68 -5.71 -7.66
CA GLN A 164 12.95 -5.77 -6.93
C GLN A 164 13.75 -4.47 -7.06
N ASP A 165 13.88 -3.93 -8.28
CA ASP A 165 14.59 -2.66 -8.52
C ASP A 165 13.95 -1.49 -7.75
N LEU A 166 12.62 -1.46 -7.66
CA LEU A 166 11.86 -0.46 -6.89
C LEU A 166 12.12 -0.60 -5.39
N MET A 167 12.00 -1.81 -4.86
CA MET A 167 12.16 -2.07 -3.42
C MET A 167 13.62 -1.90 -2.96
N GLU A 168 14.58 -2.06 -3.85
CA GLU A 168 15.98 -1.73 -3.57
C GLU A 168 16.19 -0.23 -3.28
N GLN A 169 15.37 0.67 -3.87
CA GLN A 169 15.42 2.10 -3.56
C GLN A 169 14.92 2.35 -2.13
N PHE A 170 13.82 1.72 -1.73
CA PHE A 170 13.33 1.80 -0.34
C PHE A 170 14.32 1.18 0.66
N LYS A 171 14.96 0.06 0.29
CA LYS A 171 16.00 -0.56 1.11
C LYS A 171 17.18 0.37 1.35
N LYS A 172 17.65 1.07 0.30
CA LYS A 172 18.68 2.09 0.42
C LYS A 172 18.26 3.27 1.30
N ALA A 173 16.98 3.59 1.32
CA ALA A 173 16.40 4.60 2.21
C ALA A 173 16.17 4.11 3.65
N GLY A 174 16.52 2.85 3.96
CA GLY A 174 16.48 2.26 5.29
C GLY A 174 15.32 1.31 5.55
N ALA A 175 14.49 0.96 4.55
CA ALA A 175 13.45 -0.04 4.74
C ALA A 175 14.06 -1.41 5.05
N SER A 176 13.59 -2.03 6.14
CA SER A 176 14.06 -3.33 6.61
C SER A 176 13.31 -4.49 5.95
N HIS A 177 12.08 -4.28 5.48
CA HIS A 177 11.26 -5.33 4.87
C HIS A 177 10.12 -4.80 4.01
N VAL A 178 9.62 -5.65 3.10
CA VAL A 178 8.47 -5.39 2.23
C VAL A 178 7.37 -6.41 2.50
N PHE A 179 6.21 -5.92 2.88
CA PHE A 179 4.99 -6.72 2.98
C PHE A 179 4.16 -6.54 1.70
N LEU A 180 4.12 -7.58 0.89
CA LEU A 180 3.42 -7.56 -0.38
C LEU A 180 1.97 -8.00 -0.19
N VAL A 181 1.04 -7.15 -0.64
CA VAL A 181 -0.38 -7.48 -0.79
C VAL A 181 -0.61 -7.90 -2.24
N GLN A 182 -0.95 -9.16 -2.44
CA GLN A 182 -1.18 -9.72 -3.77
C GLN A 182 -2.44 -9.15 -4.41
N ILE A 183 -2.37 -8.83 -5.70
CA ILE A 183 -3.53 -8.42 -6.48
C ILE A 183 -4.57 -9.56 -6.57
N GLY A 184 -5.83 -9.19 -6.78
CA GLY A 184 -6.90 -10.13 -7.03
C GLY A 184 -7.11 -10.45 -8.51
N HIS A 185 -8.34 -10.77 -8.82
CA HIS A 185 -8.79 -11.06 -10.18
C HIS A 185 -9.10 -9.78 -10.97
N PHE A 186 -9.06 -9.86 -12.29
CA PHE A 186 -9.92 -9.03 -13.11
C PHE A 186 -11.35 -9.56 -12.96
N ASN A 187 -12.32 -8.69 -12.74
CA ASN A 187 -13.68 -9.12 -12.44
C ASN A 187 -14.38 -9.76 -13.65
N TYR A 188 -14.07 -11.03 -13.90
CA TYR A 188 -14.67 -11.77 -15.02
C TYR A 188 -16.16 -12.09 -14.82
N LEU A 189 -16.70 -11.93 -13.61
CA LEU A 189 -18.14 -12.09 -13.39
C LEU A 189 -18.96 -11.03 -14.13
N LEU A 190 -18.39 -9.82 -14.28
CA LEU A 190 -18.99 -8.73 -15.05
C LEU A 190 -18.79 -8.88 -16.57
N HIS A 191 -17.77 -9.62 -17.02
CA HIS A 191 -17.32 -9.62 -18.41
C HIS A 191 -17.35 -10.99 -19.09
N GLY A 192 -17.80 -12.04 -18.39
CA GLY A 192 -17.96 -13.40 -18.93
C GLY A 192 -16.64 -13.99 -19.49
N GLU A 193 -16.71 -14.69 -20.62
CA GLU A 193 -15.52 -15.37 -21.22
C GLU A 193 -14.39 -14.40 -21.61
N LYS A 194 -14.72 -13.19 -22.06
CA LYS A 194 -13.71 -12.16 -22.33
C LYS A 194 -12.98 -11.75 -21.04
N GLY A 195 -13.72 -11.62 -19.93
CA GLY A 195 -13.15 -11.35 -18.64
C GLY A 195 -12.25 -12.45 -18.12
N LYS A 196 -12.62 -13.71 -18.30
CA LYS A 196 -11.77 -14.86 -17.94
C LYS A 196 -10.46 -14.87 -18.74
N ALA A 197 -10.52 -14.54 -20.05
CA ALA A 197 -9.33 -14.42 -20.87
C ALA A 197 -8.43 -13.26 -20.41
N TRP A 198 -9.04 -12.19 -19.91
CA TRP A 198 -8.30 -11.05 -19.34
C TRP A 198 -7.66 -11.43 -17.99
N ASP A 199 -8.39 -12.11 -17.10
CA ASP A 199 -7.88 -12.53 -15.79
C ASP A 199 -6.67 -13.45 -15.85
N LYS A 200 -6.46 -14.20 -16.95
CA LYS A 200 -5.22 -14.96 -17.17
C LYS A 200 -3.96 -14.10 -17.17
N ARG A 201 -4.08 -12.82 -17.53
CA ARG A 201 -2.96 -11.87 -17.48
C ARG A 201 -2.65 -11.49 -16.03
N TYR A 202 -3.69 -11.36 -15.19
CA TYR A 202 -3.56 -11.12 -13.76
C TYR A 202 -2.98 -12.34 -13.03
N GLU A 203 -3.33 -13.53 -13.47
CA GLU A 203 -2.74 -14.76 -12.93
C GLU A 203 -1.21 -14.79 -13.09
N VAL A 204 -0.67 -14.30 -14.21
CA VAL A 204 0.78 -14.17 -14.44
C VAL A 204 1.41 -13.29 -13.37
N ILE A 205 0.78 -12.16 -13.04
CA ILE A 205 1.28 -11.24 -12.01
C ILE A 205 1.13 -11.85 -10.61
N ARG A 206 -0.01 -12.49 -10.28
CA ARG A 206 -0.19 -13.19 -9.00
C ARG A 206 0.88 -14.27 -8.79
N GLN A 207 1.21 -15.02 -9.83
CA GLN A 207 2.30 -16.01 -9.78
C GLN A 207 3.66 -15.33 -9.55
N ALA A 208 3.94 -14.22 -10.25
CA ALA A 208 5.16 -13.45 -10.06
C ALA A 208 5.31 -12.96 -8.61
N GLN A 209 4.22 -12.50 -8.00
CA GLN A 209 4.19 -12.03 -6.61
C GLN A 209 4.48 -13.16 -5.63
N LYS A 210 3.85 -14.33 -5.79
CA LYS A 210 4.11 -15.52 -4.98
C LYS A 210 5.56 -16.00 -5.10
N GLU A 211 6.09 -16.05 -6.32
CA GLU A 211 7.48 -16.43 -6.56
C GLU A 211 8.48 -15.43 -5.96
N LEU A 212 8.24 -14.14 -6.14
CA LEU A 212 9.09 -13.09 -5.58
C LEU A 212 9.24 -13.23 -4.07
N CYS A 213 8.14 -13.42 -3.35
CA CYS A 213 8.15 -13.59 -1.90
C CYS A 213 8.82 -14.91 -1.47
N ARG A 214 8.71 -15.99 -2.27
CA ARG A 214 9.39 -17.26 -1.98
C ARG A 214 10.89 -17.20 -2.22
N GLU A 215 11.34 -16.45 -3.22
CA GLU A 215 12.72 -16.44 -3.69
C GLU A 215 13.58 -15.35 -3.03
N ASN A 216 12.96 -14.33 -2.44
CA ASN A 216 13.66 -13.19 -1.89
C ASN A 216 13.18 -12.88 -0.47
N GLY A 217 14.01 -13.18 0.52
CA GLY A 217 13.70 -12.98 1.94
C GLY A 217 13.44 -11.53 2.37
N PHE A 218 13.63 -10.56 1.48
CA PHE A 218 13.24 -9.17 1.72
C PHE A 218 11.73 -8.93 1.54
N PHE A 219 10.98 -9.93 1.04
CA PHE A 219 9.54 -9.85 0.80
C PHE A 219 8.79 -10.91 1.58
N THR A 220 7.65 -10.54 2.15
CA THR A 220 6.65 -11.47 2.67
C THR A 220 5.32 -11.24 1.98
N LEU A 221 4.67 -12.31 1.51
CA LEU A 221 3.29 -12.26 1.03
C LEU A 221 2.37 -12.11 2.25
N ALA A 222 1.94 -10.90 2.53
CA ALA A 222 1.23 -10.57 3.76
C ALA A 222 -0.29 -10.76 3.66
N ALA A 223 -0.86 -10.49 2.49
CA ALA A 223 -2.28 -10.66 2.23
C ALA A 223 -2.54 -10.82 0.72
N SER A 224 -3.79 -11.14 0.37
CA SER A 224 -4.20 -11.30 -1.03
C SER A 224 -5.63 -10.84 -1.25
N PHE A 225 -5.87 -10.15 -2.36
CA PHE A 225 -7.20 -9.86 -2.87
C PHE A 225 -7.80 -11.04 -3.69
N GLU A 226 -7.02 -12.07 -4.01
CA GLU A 226 -7.46 -13.20 -4.84
C GLU A 226 -8.77 -13.87 -4.36
N PRO A 227 -9.03 -14.06 -3.05
CA PRO A 227 -10.28 -14.67 -2.58
C PRO A 227 -11.55 -13.81 -2.75
N TYR A 228 -11.41 -12.51 -3.03
CA TYR A 228 -12.49 -11.53 -2.92
C TYR A 228 -13.17 -11.17 -4.24
N LEU A 229 -13.16 -12.06 -5.24
CA LEU A 229 -13.79 -11.82 -6.55
C LEU A 229 -15.27 -11.39 -6.43
N THR A 230 -16.02 -12.01 -5.53
CA THR A 230 -17.44 -11.70 -5.31
C THR A 230 -17.70 -10.38 -4.56
N LEU A 231 -16.66 -9.80 -3.98
CA LEU A 231 -16.68 -8.49 -3.32
C LEU A 231 -16.11 -7.38 -4.21
N MET A 232 -15.93 -7.64 -5.50
CA MET A 232 -15.53 -6.59 -6.44
C MET A 232 -16.74 -5.72 -6.84
N ARG A 233 -16.55 -4.40 -6.79
CA ARG A 233 -17.58 -3.40 -7.15
C ARG A 233 -17.51 -2.97 -8.63
N ASP A 234 -16.37 -3.16 -9.26
CA ASP A 234 -16.14 -2.89 -10.68
C ASP A 234 -15.15 -3.90 -11.27
N SER A 235 -14.50 -3.58 -12.38
CA SER A 235 -13.52 -4.47 -13.04
C SER A 235 -12.25 -4.72 -12.22
N TYR A 236 -11.91 -3.85 -11.26
CA TYR A 236 -10.60 -3.78 -10.60
C TYR A 236 -10.67 -3.60 -9.08
N HIS A 237 -11.73 -2.99 -8.56
CA HIS A 237 -11.79 -2.51 -7.18
C HIS A 237 -12.86 -3.23 -6.37
N TYR A 238 -12.79 -3.11 -5.06
CA TYR A 238 -13.56 -3.89 -4.11
C TYR A 238 -14.49 -3.01 -3.28
N PHE A 239 -15.52 -3.63 -2.70
CA PHE A 239 -16.26 -3.05 -1.58
C PHE A 239 -15.38 -3.00 -0.33
N GLN A 240 -15.70 -2.11 0.61
CA GLN A 240 -14.89 -1.85 1.80
C GLN A 240 -14.57 -3.12 2.59
N GLN A 241 -15.52 -4.03 2.72
CA GLN A 241 -15.33 -5.30 3.40
C GLN A 241 -14.05 -6.04 2.96
N ALA A 242 -13.75 -6.09 1.66
CA ALA A 242 -12.55 -6.78 1.18
C ALA A 242 -11.26 -6.05 1.59
N TYR A 243 -11.28 -4.71 1.58
CA TYR A 243 -10.14 -3.93 2.09
C TYR A 243 -9.90 -4.18 3.57
N ASP A 244 -10.96 -4.25 4.37
CA ASP A 244 -10.85 -4.49 5.81
C ASP A 244 -10.29 -5.87 6.13
N GLU A 245 -10.78 -6.90 5.42
CA GLU A 245 -10.31 -8.27 5.60
C GLU A 245 -8.84 -8.43 5.16
N VAL A 246 -8.46 -7.83 4.01
CA VAL A 246 -7.07 -7.82 3.51
C VAL A 246 -6.16 -7.03 4.44
N GLY A 247 -6.59 -5.86 4.92
CA GLY A 247 -5.85 -5.06 5.89
C GLY A 247 -5.61 -5.80 7.19
N THR A 248 -6.65 -6.41 7.75
CA THR A 248 -6.57 -7.22 8.96
C THR A 248 -5.61 -8.41 8.79
N ALA A 249 -5.69 -9.12 7.65
CA ALA A 249 -4.78 -10.23 7.35
C ALA A 249 -3.32 -9.75 7.25
N CYS A 250 -3.09 -8.61 6.57
CA CYS A 250 -1.76 -8.03 6.44
C CYS A 250 -1.19 -7.64 7.82
N GLY A 251 -1.98 -6.96 8.67
CA GLY A 251 -1.57 -6.58 10.02
C GLY A 251 -1.16 -7.76 10.90
N LYS A 252 -1.85 -8.90 10.77
CA LYS A 252 -1.50 -10.15 11.47
C LYS A 252 -0.15 -10.71 11.03
N ILE A 253 0.08 -10.80 9.72
CA ILE A 253 1.35 -11.32 9.19
C ILE A 253 2.52 -10.40 9.53
N MET A 254 2.32 -9.09 9.49
CA MET A 254 3.33 -8.11 9.91
C MET A 254 3.72 -8.28 11.39
N GLU A 255 2.77 -8.66 12.22
CA GLU A 255 3.02 -8.96 13.64
C GLU A 255 3.90 -10.21 13.81
N GLU A 256 3.63 -11.26 13.06
CA GLU A 256 4.40 -12.52 13.14
C GLU A 256 5.84 -12.37 12.63
N TYR A 257 6.11 -11.36 11.79
CA TYR A 257 7.44 -11.10 11.24
C TYR A 257 8.42 -10.69 12.35
N LYS A 258 9.52 -11.41 12.43
CA LYS A 258 10.65 -11.10 13.33
C LYS A 258 11.80 -10.62 12.45
N ALA A 259 12.16 -9.34 12.58
CA ALA A 259 13.30 -8.75 11.92
C ALA A 259 14.63 -9.40 12.36
#